data_68ad02bbadb5d3b064a1c25b96eed636
#
_entry.id   68ad02bbadb5d3b064a1c25b96eed636
#
_cell.length_a   1.000
_cell.length_b   1.000
_cell.length_c   1.000
_cell.angle_alpha   90.00
_cell.angle_beta   90.00
_cell.angle_gamma   90.00
#
_symmetry.space_group_name_H-M   'P 1'
#
loop_
_entity.id
_entity.type
_entity.pdbx_description
1 polymer ?
#
loop_
_entity_poly.entity_id
_entity_poly.type
_entity_poly.pdbx_seq_one_letter_code
_entity_poly.pdbx_strand_id
1 'polypeptide(L)'
;MNLHEYQAKSLFKSYSLPVSKSELIFSIDDIEQATTNLKVKEYVVKAQVHAGGRGKAGGVLLTKSPEEIREFCKKWLGKNLVTYQTDAKGQPVSCILLEECTDIEKELYLGLVIDRTTRSIALIASPEGGVDIETVATNSPEKIFKVFLNSSNQIKEEDVDSLSMGLNLNNSQTSDFSLMLKNLINLFTEKDFSLIEINPL
;
A
#
# COMPACT_ATOMS: atom_id res chain seq x y z
N MET A 1 -10.57 -11.59 5.51
CA MET A 1 -9.96 -12.08 4.25
C MET A 1 -8.80 -11.16 3.93
N ASN A 2 -7.62 -11.70 3.66
CA ASN A 2 -6.48 -10.90 3.25
C ASN A 2 -6.51 -10.71 1.73
N LEU A 3 -6.27 -9.47 1.27
CA LEU A 3 -6.17 -9.14 -0.13
C LEU A 3 -4.71 -9.10 -0.57
N HIS A 4 -4.44 -9.47 -1.82
CA HIS A 4 -3.19 -9.10 -2.46
C HIS A 4 -3.18 -7.60 -2.78
N GLU A 5 -1.99 -7.01 -2.93
CA GLU A 5 -1.82 -5.59 -3.26
C GLU A 5 -2.63 -5.18 -4.50
N TYR A 6 -2.61 -5.99 -5.57
CA TYR A 6 -3.35 -5.67 -6.79
C TYR A 6 -4.88 -5.65 -6.58
N GLN A 7 -5.40 -6.50 -5.69
CA GLN A 7 -6.83 -6.53 -5.34
C GLN A 7 -7.21 -5.28 -4.53
N ALA A 8 -6.35 -4.90 -3.57
CA ALA A 8 -6.53 -3.68 -2.81
C ALA A 8 -6.50 -2.43 -3.70
N LYS A 9 -5.54 -2.35 -4.65
CA LYS A 9 -5.46 -1.26 -5.64
C LYS A 9 -6.67 -1.21 -6.57
N SER A 10 -7.24 -2.35 -6.96
CA SER A 10 -8.48 -2.38 -7.73
C SER A 10 -9.65 -1.78 -6.95
N LEU A 11 -9.77 -2.08 -5.66
CA LEU A 11 -10.76 -1.47 -4.78
C LEU A 11 -10.49 0.03 -4.59
N PHE A 12 -9.26 0.43 -4.36
CA PHE A 12 -8.87 1.84 -4.25
C PHE A 12 -9.31 2.63 -5.49
N LYS A 13 -9.03 2.10 -6.69
CA LYS A 13 -9.46 2.72 -7.94
C LYS A 13 -10.97 2.87 -8.04
N SER A 14 -11.76 1.87 -7.58
CA SER A 14 -13.22 1.93 -7.60
C SER A 14 -13.82 2.96 -6.64
N TYR A 15 -13.05 3.41 -5.65
CA TYR A 15 -13.40 4.48 -4.70
C TYR A 15 -12.66 5.78 -4.99
N SER A 16 -12.16 5.96 -6.21
CA SER A 16 -11.46 7.18 -6.64
C SER A 16 -10.23 7.53 -5.78
N LEU A 17 -9.60 6.52 -5.20
CA LEU A 17 -8.31 6.67 -4.55
C LEU A 17 -7.20 6.59 -5.60
N PRO A 18 -6.13 7.41 -5.49
CA PRO A 18 -5.04 7.38 -6.45
C PRO A 18 -4.27 6.06 -6.36
N VAL A 19 -3.97 5.49 -7.51
CA VAL A 19 -3.12 4.29 -7.64
C VAL A 19 -2.28 4.39 -8.90
N SER A 20 -1.05 3.90 -8.84
CA SER A 20 -0.17 3.82 -10.00
C SER A 20 -0.74 2.86 -11.05
N LYS A 21 -0.42 3.10 -12.32
CA LYS A 21 -0.78 2.17 -13.39
C LYS A 21 -0.09 0.85 -13.19
N SER A 22 -0.83 -0.23 -13.38
CA SER A 22 -0.28 -1.57 -13.17
C SER A 22 -0.94 -2.62 -14.05
N GLU A 23 -0.19 -3.68 -14.34
CA GLU A 23 -0.62 -4.85 -15.07
C GLU A 23 -0.26 -6.11 -14.29
N LEU A 24 -1.02 -7.18 -14.49
CA LEU A 24 -0.78 -8.48 -13.85
C LEU A 24 -0.09 -9.44 -14.81
N ILE A 25 0.86 -10.20 -14.29
CA ILE A 25 1.59 -11.25 -14.98
C ILE A 25 1.32 -12.56 -14.25
N PHE A 26 0.60 -13.48 -14.85
CA PHE A 26 0.34 -14.84 -14.36
C PHE A 26 1.26 -15.86 -15.00
N SER A 27 1.78 -15.56 -16.18
CA SER A 27 2.71 -16.37 -16.93
C SER A 27 3.80 -15.51 -17.60
N ILE A 28 4.88 -16.16 -18.03
CA ILE A 28 5.97 -15.46 -18.75
C ILE A 28 5.48 -14.87 -20.08
N ASP A 29 4.44 -15.44 -20.66
CA ASP A 29 3.88 -15.01 -21.93
C ASP A 29 3.09 -13.69 -21.81
N ASP A 30 2.64 -13.31 -20.60
CA ASP A 30 1.93 -12.08 -20.35
C ASP A 30 2.84 -10.82 -20.36
N ILE A 31 4.16 -11.01 -20.27
CA ILE A 31 5.14 -9.92 -20.08
C ILE A 31 5.10 -8.91 -21.23
N GLU A 32 5.07 -9.38 -22.46
CA GLU A 32 5.08 -8.50 -23.64
C GLU A 32 3.82 -7.62 -23.68
N GLN A 33 2.67 -8.21 -23.41
CA GLN A 33 1.40 -7.48 -23.36
C GLN A 33 1.38 -6.48 -22.19
N ALA A 34 1.83 -6.88 -21.00
CA ALA A 34 1.86 -6.03 -19.82
C ALA A 34 2.77 -4.80 -20.01
N THR A 35 3.97 -4.99 -20.54
CA THR A 35 4.91 -3.90 -20.84
C THR A 35 4.39 -2.97 -21.93
N THR A 36 3.72 -3.52 -22.95
CA THR A 36 3.08 -2.75 -24.03
C THR A 36 1.92 -1.91 -23.54
N ASN A 37 1.11 -2.42 -22.61
CA ASN A 37 -0.01 -1.71 -22.01
C ASN A 37 0.44 -0.54 -21.14
N LEU A 38 1.45 -0.76 -20.29
CA LEU A 38 1.95 0.25 -19.36
C LEU A 38 2.66 1.41 -20.06
N LYS A 39 3.50 1.12 -21.06
CA LYS A 39 4.26 2.12 -21.85
C LYS A 39 5.07 3.09 -20.99
N VAL A 40 5.72 2.57 -19.96
CA VAL A 40 6.53 3.36 -19.03
C VAL A 40 8.02 3.13 -19.26
N LYS A 41 8.87 4.04 -18.74
CA LYS A 41 10.33 3.95 -18.89
C LYS A 41 10.98 3.02 -17.86
N GLU A 42 10.33 2.86 -16.71
CA GLU A 42 10.85 2.14 -15.56
C GLU A 42 9.71 1.44 -14.83
N TYR A 43 9.95 0.22 -14.42
CA TYR A 43 8.97 -0.67 -13.83
C TYR A 43 9.34 -1.04 -12.40
N VAL A 44 8.32 -1.15 -11.55
CA VAL A 44 8.42 -1.85 -10.27
C VAL A 44 7.72 -3.20 -10.42
N VAL A 45 8.47 -4.28 -10.20
CA VAL A 45 8.01 -5.66 -10.37
C VAL A 45 7.83 -6.27 -8.98
N LYS A 46 6.61 -6.64 -8.61
CA LYS A 46 6.26 -7.00 -7.23
C LYS A 46 5.62 -8.39 -7.17
N ALA A 47 6.28 -9.35 -6.52
CA ALA A 47 5.67 -10.63 -6.20
C ALA A 47 4.44 -10.43 -5.29
N GLN A 48 3.33 -11.10 -5.61
CA GLN A 48 2.09 -10.97 -4.85
C GLN A 48 1.97 -12.10 -3.84
N VAL A 49 2.06 -11.75 -2.56
CA VAL A 49 1.90 -12.64 -1.39
C VAL A 49 1.13 -11.93 -0.29
N HIS A 50 0.48 -12.68 0.61
CA HIS A 50 -0.21 -12.13 1.78
C HIS A 50 0.75 -11.87 2.96
N ALA A 51 1.84 -11.15 2.67
CA ALA A 51 2.84 -10.79 3.67
C ALA A 51 3.55 -9.48 3.28
N GLY A 52 3.97 -8.72 4.29
CA GLY A 52 4.87 -7.59 4.14
C GLY A 52 6.34 -8.01 4.01
N GLY A 53 7.23 -7.02 3.90
CA GLY A 53 8.68 -7.27 3.86
C GLY A 53 9.20 -7.84 2.55
N ARG A 54 8.40 -7.84 1.49
CA ARG A 54 8.75 -8.39 0.17
C ARG A 54 10.02 -7.80 -0.41
N GLY A 55 10.23 -6.49 -0.23
CA GLY A 55 11.44 -5.82 -0.73
C GLY A 55 12.71 -6.42 -0.16
N LYS A 56 12.78 -6.59 1.18
CA LYS A 56 13.92 -7.20 1.87
C LYS A 56 14.12 -8.68 1.51
N ALA A 57 13.05 -9.36 1.10
CA ALA A 57 13.08 -10.77 0.69
C ALA A 57 13.39 -10.95 -0.81
N GLY A 58 13.68 -9.88 -1.56
CA GLY A 58 13.93 -9.93 -3.01
C GLY A 58 12.66 -10.15 -3.85
N GLY A 59 11.49 -9.93 -3.27
CA GLY A 59 10.18 -10.00 -3.93
C GLY A 59 9.76 -8.69 -4.61
N VAL A 60 10.66 -7.71 -4.70
CA VAL A 60 10.48 -6.45 -5.43
C VAL A 60 11.73 -6.18 -6.26
N LEU A 61 11.55 -5.76 -7.50
CA LEU A 61 12.62 -5.37 -8.42
C LEU A 61 12.24 -4.06 -9.10
N LEU A 62 13.19 -3.13 -9.17
CA LEU A 62 13.11 -1.92 -9.98
C LEU A 62 13.96 -2.15 -11.25
N THR A 63 13.38 -1.94 -12.42
CA THR A 63 14.09 -2.20 -13.68
C THR A 63 13.51 -1.45 -14.88
N LYS A 64 14.36 -1.30 -15.91
CA LYS A 64 14.00 -0.80 -17.25
C LYS A 64 14.01 -1.90 -18.32
N SER A 65 14.45 -3.12 -17.94
CA SER A 65 14.71 -4.24 -18.86
C SER A 65 13.57 -5.27 -18.82
N PRO A 66 12.92 -5.55 -19.94
CA PRO A 66 11.98 -6.67 -20.05
C PRO A 66 12.62 -8.04 -19.77
N GLU A 67 13.91 -8.19 -20.04
CA GLU A 67 14.68 -9.40 -19.77
C GLU A 67 14.78 -9.64 -18.25
N GLU A 68 15.04 -8.58 -17.46
CA GLU A 68 15.08 -8.68 -16.00
C GLU A 68 13.71 -8.97 -15.42
N ILE A 69 12.63 -8.43 -16.00
CA ILE A 69 11.24 -8.78 -15.63
C ILE A 69 11.03 -10.28 -15.85
N ARG A 70 11.48 -10.81 -17.00
CA ARG A 70 11.35 -12.25 -17.33
C ARG A 70 12.10 -13.12 -16.34
N GLU A 71 13.33 -12.77 -15.99
CA GLU A 71 14.11 -13.53 -14.99
C GLU A 71 13.48 -13.46 -13.59
N PHE A 72 12.94 -12.30 -13.20
CA PHE A 72 12.19 -12.15 -11.95
C PHE A 72 10.94 -13.04 -11.93
N CYS A 73 10.18 -13.08 -13.03
CA CYS A 73 9.00 -13.94 -13.16
C CYS A 73 9.38 -15.43 -13.08
N LYS A 74 10.45 -15.88 -13.76
CA LYS A 74 10.97 -17.25 -13.67
C LYS A 74 11.41 -17.61 -12.24
N LYS A 75 11.97 -16.64 -11.53
CA LYS A 75 12.43 -16.83 -10.15
C LYS A 75 11.26 -17.05 -9.20
N TRP A 76 10.15 -16.34 -9.37
CA TRP A 76 9.12 -16.27 -8.34
C TRP A 76 7.79 -16.94 -8.70
N LEU A 77 7.32 -16.91 -9.95
CA LEU A 77 6.04 -17.53 -10.32
C LEU A 77 6.02 -19.02 -9.97
N GLY A 78 4.98 -19.44 -9.26
CA GLY A 78 4.79 -20.81 -8.80
C GLY A 78 5.72 -21.26 -7.67
N LYS A 79 6.46 -20.34 -7.05
CA LYS A 79 7.35 -20.62 -5.91
C LYS A 79 6.93 -19.86 -4.67
N ASN A 80 7.48 -20.23 -3.54
CA ASN A 80 7.19 -19.55 -2.28
C ASN A 80 8.21 -18.44 -2.00
N LEU A 81 7.70 -17.27 -1.57
CA LEU A 81 8.50 -16.18 -1.07
C LEU A 81 8.47 -16.20 0.46
N VAL A 82 9.63 -16.28 1.08
CA VAL A 82 9.80 -16.20 2.54
C VAL A 82 10.15 -14.75 2.90
N THR A 83 9.37 -14.17 3.80
CA THR A 83 9.64 -12.83 4.38
C THR A 83 9.75 -12.96 5.89
N TYR A 84 10.13 -11.88 6.57
CA TYR A 84 10.18 -11.89 8.05
C TYR A 84 8.78 -12.00 8.70
N GLN A 85 7.70 -11.80 7.91
CA GLN A 85 6.32 -11.93 8.37
C GLN A 85 5.71 -13.31 8.06
N THR A 86 6.43 -14.18 7.34
CA THR A 86 5.95 -15.54 7.02
C THR A 86 6.61 -16.59 7.92
N ASP A 87 6.04 -17.77 7.93
CA ASP A 87 6.76 -18.95 8.41
C ASP A 87 7.91 -19.35 7.45
N ALA A 88 8.69 -20.36 7.81
CA ALA A 88 9.81 -20.85 7.03
C ALA A 88 9.40 -21.46 5.67
N LYS A 89 8.13 -21.79 5.45
CA LYS A 89 7.61 -22.29 4.18
C LYS A 89 7.32 -21.15 3.20
N GLY A 90 7.13 -19.92 3.70
CA GLY A 90 6.77 -18.74 2.91
C GLY A 90 5.34 -18.80 2.37
N GLN A 91 5.06 -17.88 1.45
CA GLN A 91 3.76 -17.75 0.80
C GLN A 91 3.89 -17.95 -0.71
N PRO A 92 2.96 -18.66 -1.34
CA PRO A 92 3.01 -18.94 -2.77
C PRO A 92 2.82 -17.64 -3.58
N VAL A 93 3.65 -17.46 -4.60
CA VAL A 93 3.54 -16.37 -5.58
C VAL A 93 2.78 -16.87 -6.79
N SER A 94 1.48 -16.53 -6.86
CA SER A 94 0.61 -16.93 -7.98
C SER A 94 0.62 -15.93 -9.13
N CYS A 95 1.00 -14.69 -8.88
CA CYS A 95 1.13 -13.65 -9.91
C CYS A 95 2.14 -12.58 -9.49
N ILE A 96 2.56 -11.82 -10.47
CA ILE A 96 3.45 -10.66 -10.33
C ILE A 96 2.67 -9.41 -10.71
N LEU A 97 2.77 -8.35 -9.92
CA LEU A 97 2.28 -7.03 -10.26
C LEU A 97 3.42 -6.25 -10.93
N LEU A 98 3.21 -5.85 -12.18
CA LEU A 98 4.06 -4.93 -12.90
C LEU A 98 3.46 -3.53 -12.79
N GLU A 99 4.22 -2.58 -12.29
CA GLU A 99 3.72 -1.25 -11.95
C GLU A 99 4.63 -0.15 -12.51
N GLU A 100 4.03 0.97 -12.86
CA GLU A 100 4.74 2.21 -13.18
C GLU A 100 5.58 2.66 -11.98
N CYS A 101 6.86 2.98 -12.21
CA CYS A 101 7.70 3.57 -11.17
C CYS A 101 7.25 5.02 -10.94
N THR A 102 6.93 5.32 -9.69
CA THR A 102 6.61 6.69 -9.24
C THR A 102 7.88 7.36 -8.71
N ASP A 103 8.08 8.62 -9.09
CA ASP A 103 9.14 9.45 -8.51
C ASP A 103 8.70 9.86 -7.10
N ILE A 104 9.33 9.25 -6.09
CA ILE A 104 8.93 9.38 -4.69
C ILE A 104 9.66 10.56 -4.08
N GLU A 105 8.92 11.59 -3.64
CA GLU A 105 9.45 12.71 -2.87
C GLU A 105 9.50 12.38 -1.38
N LYS A 106 8.45 11.73 -0.87
CA LYS A 106 8.29 11.35 0.53
C LYS A 106 7.54 10.03 0.64
N GLU A 107 7.91 9.23 1.62
CA GLU A 107 7.16 8.03 2.02
C GLU A 107 6.43 8.32 3.33
N LEU A 108 5.11 8.21 3.30
CA LEU A 108 4.26 8.39 4.47
C LEU A 108 3.58 7.07 4.83
N TYR A 109 3.06 6.99 6.04
CA TYR A 109 2.23 5.88 6.50
C TYR A 109 0.81 6.33 6.74
N LEU A 110 -0.16 5.52 6.33
CA LEU A 110 -1.57 5.71 6.63
C LEU A 110 -2.25 4.36 6.90
N GLY A 111 -2.93 4.25 8.02
CA GLY A 111 -3.69 3.05 8.39
C GLY A 111 -5.06 3.39 8.97
N LEU A 112 -6.04 2.53 8.68
CA LEU A 112 -7.34 2.50 9.35
C LEU A 112 -7.51 1.16 10.02
N VAL A 113 -7.91 1.16 11.29
CA VAL A 113 -8.11 -0.05 12.09
C VAL A 113 -9.31 0.08 13.02
N ILE A 114 -9.97 -1.04 13.31
CA ILE A 114 -11.01 -1.07 14.35
C ILE A 114 -10.34 -1.08 15.71
N ASP A 115 -10.48 0.01 16.46
CA ASP A 115 -10.05 0.08 17.87
C ASP A 115 -11.16 -0.48 18.77
N ARG A 116 -10.87 -1.63 19.38
CA ARG A 116 -11.84 -2.35 20.22
C ARG A 116 -12.08 -1.66 21.55
N THR A 117 -11.11 -0.88 22.05
CA THR A 117 -11.19 -0.19 23.33
C THR A 117 -12.19 0.96 23.26
N THR A 118 -12.07 1.77 22.22
CA THR A 118 -12.96 2.91 21.96
C THR A 118 -14.21 2.53 21.16
N ARG A 119 -14.24 1.31 20.59
CA ARG A 119 -15.30 0.81 19.69
C ARG A 119 -15.53 1.74 18.50
N SER A 120 -14.44 2.25 17.94
CA SER A 120 -14.46 3.19 16.82
C SER A 120 -13.38 2.83 15.80
N ILE A 121 -13.46 3.44 14.64
CA ILE A 121 -12.39 3.34 13.63
C ILE A 121 -11.31 4.35 14.04
N ALA A 122 -10.09 3.86 14.22
CA ALA A 122 -8.90 4.68 14.41
C ALA A 122 -8.19 4.87 13.08
N LEU A 123 -7.83 6.10 12.78
CA LEU A 123 -6.96 6.48 11.69
C LEU A 123 -5.60 6.80 12.26
N ILE A 124 -4.56 6.17 11.72
CA ILE A 124 -3.17 6.29 12.17
C ILE A 124 -2.35 6.79 10.99
N ALA A 125 -1.57 7.84 11.19
CA ALA A 125 -0.68 8.40 10.18
C ALA A 125 0.72 8.64 10.76
N SER A 126 1.74 8.57 9.90
CA SER A 126 3.12 8.89 10.28
C SER A 126 3.87 9.49 9.09
N PRO A 127 4.78 10.46 9.32
CA PRO A 127 5.72 10.93 8.31
C PRO A 127 6.82 9.90 7.98
N GLU A 128 6.87 8.77 8.69
CA GLU A 128 7.81 7.68 8.48
C GLU A 128 7.09 6.53 7.76
N GLY A 129 7.07 6.56 6.43
CA GLY A 129 6.58 5.48 5.58
C GLY A 129 7.69 4.55 5.10
N GLY A 130 7.33 3.48 4.40
CA GLY A 130 8.29 2.50 3.87
C GLY A 130 8.97 1.62 4.91
N VAL A 131 8.65 1.81 6.19
CA VAL A 131 9.23 1.10 7.33
C VAL A 131 8.15 0.40 8.17
N ASP A 132 8.58 -0.43 9.11
CA ASP A 132 7.71 -1.11 10.05
C ASP A 132 7.16 -0.10 11.08
N ILE A 133 5.85 0.11 11.06
CA ILE A 133 5.19 1.13 11.88
C ILE A 133 5.26 0.83 13.38
N GLU A 134 5.30 -0.45 13.78
CA GLU A 134 5.46 -0.86 15.17
C GLU A 134 6.85 -0.43 15.69
N THR A 135 7.86 -0.50 14.84
CA THR A 135 9.20 0.01 15.15
C THR A 135 9.19 1.53 15.34
N VAL A 136 8.48 2.27 14.49
CA VAL A 136 8.30 3.73 14.64
C VAL A 136 7.56 4.04 15.94
N ALA A 137 6.46 3.34 16.22
CA ALA A 137 5.68 3.53 17.44
C ALA A 137 6.48 3.26 18.73
N THR A 138 7.48 2.38 18.66
CA THR A 138 8.35 2.07 19.80
C THR A 138 9.48 3.11 19.98
N ASN A 139 10.12 3.49 18.88
CA ASN A 139 11.34 4.30 18.91
C ASN A 139 11.08 5.81 18.83
N SER A 140 9.96 6.21 18.21
CA SER A 140 9.59 7.60 17.94
C SER A 140 8.07 7.79 18.01
N PRO A 141 7.45 7.51 19.18
CA PRO A 141 5.98 7.56 19.33
C PRO A 141 5.37 8.93 19.02
N GLU A 142 6.14 10.01 19.13
CA GLU A 142 5.75 11.37 18.77
C GLU A 142 5.49 11.56 17.27
N LYS A 143 5.95 10.62 16.43
CA LYS A 143 5.70 10.60 14.97
C LYS A 143 4.44 9.80 14.59
N ILE A 144 3.73 9.25 15.56
CA ILE A 144 2.48 8.53 15.35
C ILE A 144 1.32 9.45 15.70
N PHE A 145 0.57 9.83 14.67
CA PHE A 145 -0.65 10.63 14.81
C PHE A 145 -1.85 9.72 14.74
N LYS A 146 -2.72 9.80 15.75
CA LYS A 146 -3.91 8.95 15.84
C LYS A 146 -5.13 9.78 16.10
N VAL A 147 -6.17 9.61 15.26
CA VAL A 147 -7.49 10.22 15.44
C VAL A 147 -8.56 9.15 15.39
N PHE A 148 -9.70 9.42 16.00
CA PHE A 148 -10.84 8.50 16.03
C PHE A 148 -12.01 9.09 15.26
N LEU A 149 -12.64 8.29 14.40
CA LEU A 149 -13.83 8.72 13.70
C LEU A 149 -15.00 8.88 14.69
N ASN A 150 -15.92 9.79 14.38
CA ASN A 150 -17.13 9.96 15.14
C ASN A 150 -18.10 8.78 14.97
N SER A 151 -19.23 8.80 15.68
CA SER A 151 -20.24 7.74 15.63
C SER A 151 -20.90 7.54 14.26
N SER A 152 -20.75 8.50 13.35
CA SER A 152 -21.21 8.41 11.96
C SER A 152 -20.08 7.97 11.00
N ASN A 153 -18.95 7.50 11.52
CA ASN A 153 -17.75 7.14 10.77
C ASN A 153 -17.23 8.29 9.87
N GLN A 154 -17.29 9.52 10.38
CA GLN A 154 -16.79 10.70 9.68
C GLN A 154 -15.60 11.28 10.41
N ILE A 155 -14.63 11.79 9.64
CA ILE A 155 -13.51 12.56 10.15
C ILE A 155 -13.90 14.04 10.24
N LYS A 156 -13.46 14.72 11.29
CA LYS A 156 -13.65 16.16 11.46
C LYS A 156 -12.57 16.92 10.72
N GLU A 157 -12.87 18.16 10.33
CA GLU A 157 -11.87 19.02 9.67
C GLU A 157 -10.66 19.30 10.57
N GLU A 158 -10.89 19.55 11.87
CA GLU A 158 -9.80 19.73 12.84
C GLU A 158 -8.84 18.54 12.93
N ASP A 159 -9.36 17.30 12.75
CA ASP A 159 -8.55 16.09 12.74
C ASP A 159 -7.74 15.96 11.44
N VAL A 160 -8.33 16.34 10.30
CA VAL A 160 -7.63 16.40 9.00
C VAL A 160 -6.47 17.39 9.06
N ASP A 161 -6.71 18.59 9.61
CA ASP A 161 -5.69 19.61 9.77
C ASP A 161 -4.56 19.15 10.68
N SER A 162 -4.90 18.53 11.81
CA SER A 162 -3.93 17.96 12.75
C SER A 162 -3.05 16.89 12.09
N LEU A 163 -3.65 15.96 11.36
CA LEU A 163 -2.90 14.93 10.62
C LEU A 163 -2.03 15.54 9.53
N SER A 164 -2.56 16.52 8.77
CA SER A 164 -1.83 17.18 7.69
C SER A 164 -0.60 17.93 8.21
N MET A 165 -0.73 18.59 9.36
CA MET A 165 0.40 19.23 10.05
C MET A 165 1.44 18.19 10.49
N GLY A 166 1.00 17.08 11.08
CA GLY A 166 1.89 15.99 11.51
C GLY A 166 2.65 15.34 10.37
N LEU A 167 2.03 15.24 9.20
CA LEU A 167 2.64 14.72 7.97
C LEU A 167 3.44 15.77 7.20
N ASN A 168 3.47 17.03 7.64
CA ASN A 168 4.10 18.18 6.97
C ASN A 168 3.57 18.39 5.54
N LEU A 169 2.26 18.31 5.35
CA LEU A 169 1.59 18.56 4.08
C LEU A 169 1.38 20.08 3.88
N ASN A 170 1.51 20.53 2.64
CA ASN A 170 1.12 21.89 2.27
C ASN A 170 -0.40 22.00 2.04
N ASN A 171 -0.93 23.21 1.82
CA ASN A 171 -2.36 23.45 1.67
C ASN A 171 -3.01 22.65 0.51
N SER A 172 -2.32 22.52 -0.62
CA SER A 172 -2.82 21.73 -1.76
C SER A 172 -2.88 20.24 -1.40
N GLN A 173 -1.79 19.71 -0.82
CA GLN A 173 -1.70 18.34 -0.36
C GLN A 173 -2.73 18.03 0.73
N THR A 174 -3.01 18.97 1.64
CA THR A 174 -4.05 18.83 2.67
C THR A 174 -5.44 18.67 2.05
N SER A 175 -5.74 19.42 0.99
CA SER A 175 -7.03 19.30 0.28
C SER A 175 -7.19 17.93 -0.38
N ASP A 176 -6.15 17.46 -1.07
CA ASP A 176 -6.13 16.14 -1.70
C ASP A 176 -6.20 15.02 -0.67
N PHE A 177 -5.46 15.17 0.43
CA PHE A 177 -5.47 14.23 1.56
C PHE A 177 -6.84 14.14 2.22
N SER A 178 -7.54 15.28 2.42
CA SER A 178 -8.92 15.31 2.94
C SER A 178 -9.88 14.51 2.07
N LEU A 179 -9.81 14.69 0.75
CA LEU A 179 -10.64 13.93 -0.20
C LEU A 179 -10.30 12.44 -0.17
N MET A 180 -9.00 12.11 -0.15
CA MET A 180 -8.52 10.73 -0.06
C MET A 180 -9.00 10.06 1.21
N LEU A 181 -8.93 10.72 2.38
CA LEU A 181 -9.41 10.18 3.65
C LEU A 181 -10.90 9.87 3.62
N LYS A 182 -11.73 10.76 3.07
CA LYS A 182 -13.16 10.53 2.91
C LYS A 182 -13.45 9.29 2.09
N ASN A 183 -12.77 9.13 0.96
CA ASN A 183 -12.94 7.98 0.08
C ASN A 183 -12.44 6.69 0.74
N LEU A 184 -11.33 6.74 1.47
CA LEU A 184 -10.77 5.60 2.19
C LEU A 184 -11.66 5.14 3.34
N ILE A 185 -12.26 6.07 4.08
CA ILE A 185 -13.23 5.79 5.15
C ILE A 185 -14.50 5.15 4.58
N ASN A 186 -15.00 5.66 3.45
CA ASN A 186 -16.14 5.07 2.75
C ASN A 186 -15.83 3.63 2.31
N LEU A 187 -14.68 3.40 1.69
CA LEU A 187 -14.24 2.06 1.31
C LEU A 187 -14.15 1.13 2.53
N PHE A 188 -13.52 1.59 3.62
CA PHE A 188 -13.35 0.82 4.85
C PHE A 188 -14.71 0.38 5.41
N THR A 189 -15.65 1.31 5.47
CA THR A 189 -16.97 1.08 6.05
C THR A 189 -17.87 0.22 5.15
N GLU A 190 -17.96 0.55 3.85
CA GLU A 190 -18.84 -0.16 2.92
C GLU A 190 -18.39 -1.59 2.63
N LYS A 191 -17.09 -1.88 2.72
CA LYS A 191 -16.53 -3.22 2.49
C LYS A 191 -16.27 -3.99 3.79
N ASP A 192 -16.66 -3.43 4.92
CA ASP A 192 -16.51 -4.04 6.25
C ASP A 192 -15.06 -4.50 6.52
N PHE A 193 -14.10 -3.62 6.24
CA PHE A 193 -12.70 -3.90 6.51
C PHE A 193 -12.40 -3.82 8.01
N SER A 194 -11.48 -4.65 8.47
CA SER A 194 -10.91 -4.58 9.83
C SER A 194 -9.59 -3.82 9.89
N LEU A 195 -8.90 -3.74 8.74
CA LEU A 195 -7.62 -3.04 8.56
C LEU A 195 -7.46 -2.62 7.11
N ILE A 196 -7.05 -1.38 6.89
CA ILE A 196 -6.41 -0.91 5.67
C ILE A 196 -5.07 -0.30 6.07
N GLU A 197 -4.03 -0.63 5.32
CA GLU A 197 -2.70 -0.07 5.48
C GLU A 197 -2.15 0.35 4.13
N ILE A 198 -1.64 1.58 4.06
CA ILE A 198 -0.91 2.13 2.91
C ILE A 198 0.49 2.46 3.43
N ASN A 199 1.47 1.69 2.98
CA ASN A 199 2.85 1.81 3.42
C ASN A 199 3.81 1.42 2.28
N PRO A 200 4.39 2.39 1.58
CA PRO A 200 4.19 3.84 1.75
C PRO A 200 2.95 4.41 1.05
N LEU A 201 2.56 5.61 1.52
CA LEU A 201 1.62 6.53 0.90
C LEU A 201 2.41 7.61 0.16
#